data_24f44fb918c50fb354a60d33b3ec78d8
#
_entry.id   24f44fb918c50fb354a60d33b3ec78d8
#
_cell.length_a   1.000
_cell.length_b   1.000
_cell.length_c   1.000
_cell.angle_alpha   90.00
_cell.angle_beta   90.00
_cell.angle_gamma   90.00
#
_symmetry.space_group_name_H-M   'P 1'
#
loop_
_entity.id
_entity.type
_entity.pdbx_description
1 polymer ?
#
loop_
_entity_poly.entity_id
_entity_poly.type
_entity_poly.pdbx_seq_one_letter_code
_entity_poly.pdbx_strand_id
1 'polypeptide(L)'
;MEKEVFLTKEGYDKLKREYDELSSTGRKEMAEKIKIAREFGDLSENAEYDAAKEEQGFLEKRIREINEMLSNCTIIDESTIDTKTVSVGCIVKLQDLEFGDKLEYKIVGVSEAKIEENLISNESPLGSALIGKKKGQEVTTPGGEARFKILSINA
;
A
#
# COMPACT_ATOMS: atom_id res chain seq x y z
N MET A 1 -9.72 16.65 1.06
CA MET A 1 -8.33 16.67 1.57
C MET A 1 -7.59 15.44 1.11
N GLU A 2 -6.49 15.64 0.48
CA GLU A 2 -5.63 14.56 0.08
C GLU A 2 -4.89 14.03 1.31
N LYS A 3 -4.92 12.71 1.49
CA LYS A 3 -4.21 12.09 2.59
C LYS A 3 -2.73 11.96 2.24
N GLU A 4 -1.87 12.31 3.19
CA GLU A 4 -0.45 12.08 3.06
C GLU A 4 -0.16 10.58 3.07
N VAL A 5 0.65 10.13 2.12
CA VAL A 5 1.06 8.73 2.00
C VAL A 5 2.49 8.60 2.49
N PHE A 6 2.73 7.64 3.39
CA PHE A 6 4.07 7.35 3.87
C PHE A 6 4.68 6.22 3.07
N LEU A 7 5.87 6.44 2.53
CA LEU A 7 6.60 5.45 1.73
C LEU A 7 8.03 5.33 2.23
N THR A 8 8.56 4.12 2.21
CA THR A 8 9.99 3.91 2.31
C THR A 8 10.61 4.34 0.98
N LYS A 9 11.92 4.56 0.95
CA LYS A 9 12.60 4.87 -0.31
C LYS A 9 12.42 3.72 -1.31
N GLU A 10 12.51 2.48 -0.85
CA GLU A 10 12.29 1.31 -1.69
C GLU A 10 10.87 1.29 -2.27
N GLY A 11 9.86 1.55 -1.45
CA GLY A 11 8.47 1.63 -1.90
C GLY A 11 8.24 2.76 -2.89
N TYR A 12 8.86 3.92 -2.66
CA TYR A 12 8.80 5.05 -3.59
C TYR A 12 9.40 4.67 -4.95
N ASP A 13 10.59 4.08 -4.95
CA ASP A 13 11.28 3.68 -6.19
C ASP A 13 10.46 2.63 -6.95
N LYS A 14 9.85 1.70 -6.24
CA LYS A 14 8.99 0.66 -6.82
C LYS A 14 7.77 1.27 -7.50
N LEU A 15 7.08 2.20 -6.84
CA LEU A 15 5.94 2.91 -7.42
C LEU A 15 6.36 3.76 -8.61
N LYS A 16 7.51 4.41 -8.53
CA LYS A 16 8.04 5.22 -9.63
C LYS A 16 8.31 4.36 -10.87
N ARG A 17 8.89 3.18 -10.68
CA ARG A 17 9.10 2.23 -11.79
C ARG A 17 7.78 1.77 -12.38
N GLU A 18 6.80 1.44 -11.54
CA GLU A 18 5.47 1.06 -12.01
C GLU A 18 4.83 2.18 -12.82
N TYR A 19 4.90 3.42 -12.32
CA TYR A 19 4.39 4.59 -13.03
C TYR A 19 5.04 4.75 -14.40
N ASP A 20 6.37 4.68 -14.45
CA ASP A 20 7.11 4.85 -15.70
C ASP A 20 6.75 3.75 -16.71
N GLU A 21 6.62 2.50 -16.25
CA GLU A 21 6.24 1.39 -17.10
C GLU A 21 4.82 1.52 -17.63
N LEU A 22 3.85 1.79 -16.75
CA LEU A 22 2.44 1.91 -17.14
C LEU A 22 2.20 3.11 -18.03
N SER A 23 2.84 4.24 -17.79
CA SER A 23 2.64 5.47 -18.56
C SER A 23 3.35 5.45 -19.91
N SER A 24 4.33 4.59 -20.10
CA SER A 24 5.05 4.42 -21.38
C SER A 24 4.63 3.15 -22.10
N THR A 25 5.19 1.99 -21.70
CA THR A 25 4.93 0.70 -22.34
C THR A 25 3.46 0.29 -22.20
N GLY A 26 2.86 0.48 -21.04
CA GLY A 26 1.46 0.11 -20.81
C GLY A 26 0.51 0.86 -21.72
N ARG A 27 0.69 2.17 -21.85
CA ARG A 27 -0.14 2.99 -22.74
C ARG A 27 0.05 2.63 -24.20
N LYS A 28 1.30 2.34 -24.59
CA LYS A 28 1.62 1.95 -25.96
C LYS A 28 0.98 0.61 -26.33
N GLU A 29 1.09 -0.38 -25.46
CA GLU A 29 0.47 -1.69 -25.66
C GLU A 29 -1.06 -1.57 -25.69
N MET A 30 -1.62 -0.72 -24.84
CA MET A 30 -3.06 -0.50 -24.79
C MET A 30 -3.58 0.15 -26.08
N ALA A 31 -2.85 1.14 -26.60
CA ALA A 31 -3.19 1.79 -27.87
C ALA A 31 -3.21 0.80 -29.01
N GLU A 32 -2.23 -0.11 -29.08
CA GLU A 32 -2.15 -1.15 -30.09
C GLU A 32 -3.32 -2.12 -29.95
N LYS A 33 -3.65 -2.52 -28.74
CA LYS A 33 -4.77 -3.41 -28.45
C LYS A 33 -6.10 -2.82 -28.90
N ILE A 34 -6.31 -1.53 -28.66
CA ILE A 34 -7.50 -0.81 -29.11
C ILE A 34 -7.55 -0.74 -30.63
N LYS A 35 -6.42 -0.46 -31.27
CA LYS A 35 -6.30 -0.41 -32.73
C LYS A 35 -6.70 -1.75 -33.36
N ILE A 36 -6.18 -2.85 -32.83
CA ILE A 36 -6.50 -4.20 -33.29
C ILE A 36 -7.99 -4.49 -33.13
N ALA A 37 -8.55 -4.12 -31.97
CA ALA A 37 -9.98 -4.33 -31.71
C ALA A 37 -10.87 -3.58 -32.70
N ARG A 38 -10.47 -2.37 -33.12
CA ARG A 38 -11.20 -1.60 -34.14
C ARG A 38 -11.25 -2.30 -35.50
N GLU A 39 -10.23 -3.05 -35.81
CA GLU A 39 -10.12 -3.75 -37.10
C GLU A 39 -11.07 -4.92 -37.22
N PHE A 40 -11.70 -5.38 -36.11
CA PHE A 40 -12.64 -6.49 -36.10
C PHE A 40 -14.06 -6.15 -36.57
N GLY A 41 -14.35 -4.90 -36.89
CA GLY A 41 -15.63 -4.53 -37.49
C GLY A 41 -16.37 -3.39 -36.81
N ASP A 42 -17.70 -3.48 -36.77
CA ASP A 42 -18.57 -2.42 -36.27
C ASP A 42 -18.35 -2.15 -34.80
N LEU A 43 -17.98 -0.91 -34.46
CA LEU A 43 -17.69 -0.49 -33.09
C LEU A 43 -18.92 -0.54 -32.18
N SER A 44 -20.13 -0.46 -32.73
CA SER A 44 -21.33 -0.48 -31.92
C SER A 44 -21.66 -1.87 -31.34
N GLU A 45 -21.12 -2.93 -31.95
CA GLU A 45 -21.37 -4.31 -31.54
C GLU A 45 -20.06 -5.08 -31.28
N ASN A 46 -18.94 -4.38 -31.17
CA ASN A 46 -17.64 -5.00 -31.03
C ASN A 46 -17.29 -5.19 -29.55
N ALA A 47 -17.55 -6.38 -29.02
CA ALA A 47 -17.27 -6.72 -27.62
C ALA A 47 -15.78 -6.62 -27.27
N GLU A 48 -14.89 -6.90 -28.22
CA GLU A 48 -13.44 -6.79 -28.01
C GLU A 48 -13.00 -5.34 -27.87
N TYR A 49 -13.60 -4.45 -28.66
CA TYR A 49 -13.34 -3.02 -28.53
C TYR A 49 -13.82 -2.49 -27.17
N ASP A 50 -15.01 -2.87 -26.75
CA ASP A 50 -15.55 -2.46 -25.46
C ASP A 50 -14.69 -2.96 -24.29
N ALA A 51 -14.23 -4.22 -24.38
CA ALA A 51 -13.32 -4.79 -23.36
C ALA A 51 -11.98 -4.06 -23.34
N ALA A 52 -11.42 -3.71 -24.50
CA ALA A 52 -10.16 -2.98 -24.59
C ALA A 52 -10.28 -1.57 -24.02
N LYS A 53 -11.41 -0.89 -24.27
CA LYS A 53 -11.68 0.43 -23.68
C LYS A 53 -11.82 0.37 -22.17
N GLU A 54 -12.44 -0.68 -21.65
CA GLU A 54 -12.55 -0.90 -20.21
C GLU A 54 -11.16 -1.12 -19.57
N GLU A 55 -10.30 -1.94 -20.19
CA GLU A 55 -8.92 -2.12 -19.74
C GLU A 55 -8.14 -0.81 -19.75
N GLN A 56 -8.34 0.02 -20.77
CA GLN A 56 -7.73 1.34 -20.84
C GLN A 56 -8.14 2.20 -19.65
N GLY A 57 -9.43 2.14 -19.27
CA GLY A 57 -9.94 2.86 -18.10
C GLY A 57 -9.26 2.43 -16.82
N PHE A 58 -9.05 1.14 -16.63
CA PHE A 58 -8.33 0.61 -15.45
C PHE A 58 -6.87 1.03 -15.44
N LEU A 59 -6.20 1.00 -16.58
CA LEU A 59 -4.82 1.44 -16.72
C LEU A 59 -4.68 2.92 -16.34
N GLU A 60 -5.52 3.77 -16.89
CA GLU A 60 -5.46 5.22 -16.61
C GLU A 60 -5.80 5.53 -15.16
N LYS A 61 -6.74 4.78 -14.56
CA LYS A 61 -7.07 4.91 -13.15
C LYS A 61 -5.84 4.58 -12.28
N ARG A 62 -5.16 3.47 -12.57
CA ARG A 62 -3.97 3.07 -11.81
C ARG A 62 -2.85 4.10 -11.94
N ILE A 63 -2.63 4.63 -13.13
CA ILE A 63 -1.63 5.67 -13.37
C ILE A 63 -1.93 6.91 -12.51
N ARG A 64 -3.20 7.33 -12.46
CA ARG A 64 -3.60 8.47 -11.62
C ARG A 64 -3.39 8.19 -10.14
N GLU A 65 -3.75 7.00 -9.67
CA GLU A 65 -3.57 6.61 -8.27
C GLU A 65 -2.10 6.66 -7.86
N ILE A 66 -1.21 6.12 -8.69
CA ILE A 66 0.23 6.14 -8.41
C ILE A 66 0.74 7.58 -8.44
N ASN A 67 0.33 8.37 -9.41
CA ASN A 67 0.75 9.77 -9.51
C ASN A 67 0.35 10.57 -8.27
N GLU A 68 -0.86 10.36 -7.77
CA GLU A 68 -1.33 11.00 -6.54
C GLU A 68 -0.48 10.58 -5.34
N MET A 69 -0.19 9.28 -5.21
CA MET A 69 0.65 8.78 -4.13
C MET A 69 2.07 9.37 -4.18
N LEU A 70 2.68 9.41 -5.37
CA LEU A 70 4.02 9.97 -5.53
C LEU A 70 4.07 11.47 -5.27
N SER A 71 2.99 12.19 -5.59
CA SER A 71 2.90 13.66 -5.41
C SER A 71 2.69 14.06 -3.95
N ASN A 72 2.04 13.19 -3.16
CA ASN A 72 1.64 13.49 -1.80
C ASN A 72 2.31 12.60 -0.77
N CYS A 73 3.47 12.02 -1.09
CA CYS A 73 4.14 11.11 -0.18
C CYS A 73 5.18 11.82 0.69
N THR A 74 5.38 11.25 1.87
CA THR A 74 6.51 11.55 2.74
C THR A 74 7.39 10.30 2.75
N ILE A 75 8.66 10.48 2.35
CA ILE A 75 9.61 9.36 2.34
C ILE A 75 10.17 9.18 3.74
N ILE A 76 10.10 7.96 4.24
CA ILE A 76 10.61 7.59 5.55
C ILE A 76 12.03 7.06 5.39
N ASP A 77 12.96 7.68 6.10
CA ASP A 77 14.33 7.20 6.18
C ASP A 77 14.42 6.21 7.34
N GLU A 78 14.53 4.93 7.02
CA GLU A 78 14.58 3.85 8.01
C GLU A 78 15.79 3.98 8.95
N SER A 79 16.86 4.64 8.52
CA SER A 79 18.05 4.84 9.35
C SER A 79 17.85 5.87 10.47
N THR A 80 16.83 6.72 10.35
CA THR A 80 16.54 7.78 11.33
C THR A 80 15.27 7.52 12.13
N ILE A 81 14.65 6.34 11.98
CA ILE A 81 13.42 6.01 12.69
C ILE A 81 13.68 5.95 14.20
N ASP A 82 12.87 6.69 14.98
CA ASP A 82 12.90 6.65 16.43
C ASP A 82 12.11 5.41 16.89
N THR A 83 12.76 4.56 17.70
CA THR A 83 12.14 3.35 18.22
C THR A 83 11.58 3.52 19.63
N LYS A 84 11.52 4.73 20.16
CA LYS A 84 10.92 5.02 21.46
C LYS A 84 9.39 4.88 21.41
N THR A 85 8.80 5.24 20.29
CA THR A 85 7.37 5.06 20.03
C THR A 85 7.18 4.39 18.69
N VAL A 86 6.04 3.73 18.52
CA VAL A 86 5.69 3.10 17.25
C VAL A 86 5.38 4.17 16.21
N SER A 87 6.01 4.06 15.06
CA SER A 87 5.77 4.93 13.91
C SER A 87 5.85 4.10 12.62
N VAL A 88 5.50 4.71 11.50
CA VAL A 88 5.64 4.04 10.19
C VAL A 88 7.12 3.71 9.95
N GLY A 89 7.40 2.49 9.54
CA GLY A 89 8.74 1.95 9.36
C GLY A 89 9.24 1.10 10.51
N CYS A 90 8.59 1.16 11.67
CA CYS A 90 8.96 0.34 12.83
C CYS A 90 8.54 -1.12 12.67
N ILE A 91 9.38 -2.01 13.22
CA ILE A 91 9.07 -3.43 13.35
C ILE A 91 8.66 -3.64 14.81
N VAL A 92 7.44 -4.11 15.04
CA VAL A 92 6.86 -4.25 16.37
C VAL A 92 6.62 -5.72 16.68
N LYS A 93 7.18 -6.19 17.79
CA LYS A 93 6.88 -7.52 18.32
C LYS A 93 5.74 -7.40 19.32
N LEU A 94 4.72 -8.21 19.13
CA LEU A 94 3.52 -8.21 19.94
C LEU A 94 3.28 -9.57 20.56
N GLN A 95 2.59 -9.58 21.70
CA GLN A 95 2.06 -10.80 22.28
C GLN A 95 0.54 -10.68 22.36
N ASP A 96 -0.15 -11.64 21.78
CA ASP A 96 -1.59 -11.75 21.91
C ASP A 96 -1.92 -12.11 23.36
N LEU A 97 -2.67 -11.24 24.03
CA LEU A 97 -3.00 -11.42 25.44
C LEU A 97 -4.08 -12.48 25.67
N GLU A 98 -4.83 -12.82 24.65
CA GLU A 98 -5.86 -13.85 24.74
C GLU A 98 -5.30 -15.25 24.52
N PHE A 99 -4.47 -15.45 23.50
CA PHE A 99 -3.94 -16.74 23.11
C PHE A 99 -2.46 -16.94 23.44
N GLY A 100 -1.76 -15.88 23.82
CA GLY A 100 -0.34 -15.94 24.19
C GLY A 100 0.63 -16.02 23.02
N ASP A 101 0.15 -15.98 21.79
CA ASP A 101 1.00 -16.05 20.60
C ASP A 101 1.85 -14.79 20.44
N LYS A 102 3.07 -14.97 19.97
CA LYS A 102 3.98 -13.88 19.65
C LYS A 102 3.94 -13.60 18.15
N LEU A 103 3.77 -12.34 17.80
CA LEU A 103 3.65 -11.88 16.43
C LEU A 103 4.63 -10.76 16.17
N GLU A 104 5.07 -10.62 14.92
CA GLU A 104 5.94 -9.53 14.50
C GLU A 104 5.36 -8.89 13.24
N TYR A 105 5.20 -7.57 13.29
CA TYR A 105 4.68 -6.81 12.15
C TYR A 105 5.55 -5.58 11.88
N LYS A 106 5.71 -5.25 10.61
CA LYS A 106 6.28 -3.98 10.20
C LYS A 106 5.14 -3.05 9.80
N ILE A 107 5.18 -1.82 10.31
CA ILE A 107 4.17 -0.81 9.96
C ILE A 107 4.65 -0.05 8.74
N VAL A 108 3.85 -0.06 7.69
CA VAL A 108 4.18 0.55 6.40
C VAL A 108 3.04 1.45 5.95
N GLY A 109 3.26 2.19 4.85
CA GLY A 109 2.18 2.95 4.22
C GLY A 109 1.19 2.02 3.53
N VAL A 110 0.00 2.53 3.23
CA VAL A 110 -1.09 1.76 2.64
C VAL A 110 -0.67 1.03 1.35
N SER A 111 0.16 1.67 0.52
CA SER A 111 0.58 1.09 -0.75
C SER A 111 1.55 -0.08 -0.62
N GLU A 112 2.22 -0.21 0.53
CA GLU A 112 3.20 -1.27 0.78
C GLU A 112 2.65 -2.41 1.64
N ALA A 113 1.42 -2.29 2.16
CA ALA A 113 0.85 -3.27 3.07
C ALA A 113 0.59 -4.62 2.39
N LYS A 114 1.06 -5.69 3.03
CA LYS A 114 0.84 -7.09 2.61
C LYS A 114 0.79 -7.97 3.85
N ILE A 115 -0.39 -8.42 4.21
CA ILE A 115 -0.57 -9.26 5.41
C ILE A 115 0.24 -10.55 5.33
N GLU A 116 0.38 -11.15 4.14
CA GLU A 116 1.16 -12.37 3.93
C GLU A 116 2.64 -12.20 4.28
N GLU A 117 3.15 -10.99 4.23
CA GLU A 117 4.54 -10.65 4.56
C GLU A 117 4.66 -9.94 5.91
N ASN A 118 3.58 -9.94 6.70
CA ASN A 118 3.51 -9.23 7.98
C ASN A 118 3.76 -7.71 7.87
N LEU A 119 3.35 -7.14 6.74
CA LEU A 119 3.39 -5.70 6.51
C LEU A 119 2.00 -5.14 6.69
N ILE A 120 1.79 -4.40 7.77
CA ILE A 120 0.47 -3.82 8.07
C ILE A 120 0.48 -2.31 7.85
N SER A 121 -0.62 -1.80 7.35
CA SER A 121 -0.78 -0.37 7.10
C SER A 121 -0.94 0.41 8.39
N ASN A 122 -0.36 1.62 8.43
CA ASN A 122 -0.60 2.57 9.52
C ASN A 122 -2.08 2.98 9.63
N GLU A 123 -2.88 2.75 8.59
CA GLU A 123 -4.33 3.00 8.60
C GLU A 123 -5.16 1.76 8.92
N SER A 124 -4.52 0.57 9.01
CA SER A 124 -5.23 -0.65 9.41
C SER A 124 -5.68 -0.57 10.88
N PRO A 125 -6.68 -1.35 11.30
CA PRO A 125 -7.13 -1.33 12.70
C PRO A 125 -6.00 -1.56 13.71
N LEU A 126 -5.16 -2.57 13.49
CA LEU A 126 -4.04 -2.86 14.37
C LEU A 126 -2.94 -1.81 14.24
N GLY A 127 -2.55 -1.44 13.01
CA GLY A 127 -1.51 -0.46 12.78
C GLY A 127 -1.85 0.89 13.40
N SER A 128 -3.07 1.38 13.23
CA SER A 128 -3.51 2.66 13.81
C SER A 128 -3.54 2.63 15.33
N ALA A 129 -3.87 1.47 15.92
CA ALA A 129 -3.87 1.32 17.37
C ALA A 129 -2.43 1.31 17.94
N LEU A 130 -1.46 0.83 17.17
CA LEU A 130 -0.07 0.76 17.59
C LEU A 130 0.67 2.09 17.49
N ILE A 131 0.34 2.92 16.52
CA ILE A 131 1.03 4.20 16.29
C ILE A 131 1.02 5.06 17.56
N GLY A 132 2.19 5.57 17.95
CA GLY A 132 2.37 6.41 19.13
C GLY A 132 2.50 5.65 20.45
N LYS A 133 2.40 4.33 20.43
CA LYS A 133 2.54 3.51 21.63
C LYS A 133 4.00 3.19 21.94
N LYS A 134 4.27 2.82 23.18
CA LYS A 134 5.61 2.53 23.67
C LYS A 134 5.76 1.06 24.04
N LYS A 135 6.99 0.59 24.10
CA LYS A 135 7.30 -0.77 24.59
C LYS A 135 6.66 -1.00 25.96
N GLY A 136 6.03 -2.15 26.12
CA GLY A 136 5.37 -2.56 27.36
C GLY A 136 3.91 -2.12 27.48
N GLN A 137 3.43 -1.25 26.58
CA GLN A 137 2.04 -0.84 26.58
C GLN A 137 1.13 -1.91 25.97
N GLU A 138 -0.09 -1.97 26.43
CA GLU A 138 -1.12 -2.82 25.86
C GLU A 138 -1.93 -2.01 24.86
N VAL A 139 -2.32 -2.64 23.75
CA VAL A 139 -3.18 -2.03 22.75
C VAL A 139 -4.37 -2.92 22.49
N THR A 140 -5.51 -2.30 22.23
CA THR A 140 -6.75 -2.98 21.88
C THR A 140 -7.14 -2.52 20.49
N THR A 141 -7.47 -3.47 19.61
CA THR A 141 -7.94 -3.12 18.27
C THR A 141 -9.30 -2.42 18.36
N PRO A 142 -9.63 -1.53 17.41
CA PRO A 142 -10.94 -0.91 17.34
C PRO A 142 -12.04 -1.97 17.36
N GLY A 143 -13.02 -1.82 18.24
CA GLY A 143 -14.06 -2.83 18.45
C GLY A 143 -13.81 -3.77 19.62
N GLY A 144 -12.62 -3.73 20.23
CA GLY A 144 -12.27 -4.53 21.41
C GLY A 144 -12.08 -6.02 21.15
N GLU A 145 -11.90 -6.42 19.90
CA GLU A 145 -11.83 -7.84 19.52
C GLU A 145 -10.52 -8.52 19.90
N ALA A 146 -9.42 -7.78 19.92
CA ALA A 146 -8.11 -8.34 20.23
C ALA A 146 -7.30 -7.37 21.06
N ARG A 147 -6.50 -7.92 21.99
CA ARG A 147 -5.59 -7.14 22.83
C ARG A 147 -4.19 -7.69 22.68
N PHE A 148 -3.22 -6.79 22.57
CA PHE A 148 -1.81 -7.11 22.38
C PHE A 148 -0.94 -6.31 23.34
N LYS A 149 0.18 -6.89 23.74
CA LYS A 149 1.22 -6.20 24.47
C LYS A 149 2.42 -5.97 23.55
N ILE A 150 2.97 -4.77 23.56
CA ILE A 150 4.15 -4.45 22.76
C ILE A 150 5.39 -4.97 23.49
N LEU A 151 6.05 -5.97 22.90
CA LEU A 151 7.24 -6.59 23.48
C LEU A 151 8.51 -5.84 23.12
N SER A 152 8.61 -5.37 21.88
CA SER A 152 9.75 -4.59 21.42
C SER A 152 9.40 -3.75 20.20
N ILE A 153 10.16 -2.67 20.02
CA ILE A 153 10.04 -1.77 18.86
C ILE A 153 11.43 -1.66 18.24
N ASN A 154 11.56 -2.02 16.96
CA ASN A 154 12.81 -1.94 16.20
C ASN A 154 12.59 -1.17 14.90
N ALA A 155 13.66 -0.85 14.21
CA ALA A 155 13.58 -0.20 12.91
C ALA A 155 14.05 -1.12 11.80
#